data_252fe75209528ac2dcc11cdc764c6e2d
#
_entry.id   252fe75209528ac2dcc11cdc764c6e2d
#
_cell.length_a   1.000
_cell.length_b   1.000
_cell.length_c   1.000
_cell.angle_alpha   90.00
_cell.angle_beta   90.00
_cell.angle_gamma   90.00
#
_symmetry.space_group_name_H-M   'P 1'
#
loop_
_entity.id
_entity.type
_entity.pdbx_description
1 polymer ?
#
loop_
_entity_poly.entity_id
_entity_poly.type
_entity_poly.pdbx_seq_one_letter_code
_entity_poly.pdbx_strand_id
1 'polypeptide(L)'
;MKNERILIHDFDLNLICDYFGRLERQGPGSSESTIRALSFIDNFSNELKIADLACGTGGQTITLAQNTKGTITGLDISPDFIEKFNTNAKKLCLQNRVKGIVGSMDNLPFQNEEFDVIWSEGAIANIGFEKGLNYWKGFLKKDGYIAVTYESWFTDERPAEIEKFWVDAVPEIGTI
;
A
#
# COMPACT_ATOMS: atom_id res chain seq x y z
N MET A 1 25.51 20.78 -18.49
CA MET A 1 24.25 20.08 -18.75
C MET A 1 23.47 20.13 -17.45
N LYS A 2 22.28 20.79 -17.44
CA LYS A 2 21.40 20.76 -16.28
C LYS A 2 20.86 19.33 -16.19
N ASN A 3 21.20 18.62 -15.10
CA ASN A 3 20.49 17.39 -14.75
C ASN A 3 19.06 17.81 -14.40
N GLU A 4 18.16 17.75 -15.36
CA GLU A 4 16.73 17.81 -15.07
C GLU A 4 16.42 16.56 -14.26
N ARG A 5 16.03 16.71 -13.00
CA ARG A 5 15.55 15.63 -12.16
C ARG A 5 14.27 15.11 -12.77
N ILE A 6 14.30 13.88 -13.23
CA ILE A 6 13.08 13.13 -13.57
C ILE A 6 12.45 12.75 -12.23
N LEU A 7 11.34 13.40 -11.88
CA LEU A 7 10.55 13.01 -10.72
C LEU A 7 9.74 11.75 -11.08
N ILE A 8 9.33 11.00 -10.08
CA ILE A 8 8.51 9.78 -10.27
C ILE A 8 7.22 10.07 -11.05
N HIS A 9 6.72 11.30 -10.96
CA HIS A 9 5.55 11.79 -11.70
C HIS A 9 5.81 12.04 -13.19
N ASP A 10 7.08 12.08 -13.60
CA ASP A 10 7.49 12.28 -15.00
C ASP A 10 7.65 10.93 -15.73
N PHE A 11 7.52 9.80 -15.02
CA PHE A 11 7.55 8.48 -15.61
C PHE A 11 6.25 8.19 -16.37
N ASP A 12 6.38 7.54 -17.51
CA ASP A 12 5.23 7.00 -18.22
C ASP A 12 4.59 5.89 -17.38
N LEU A 13 3.38 6.18 -16.86
CA LEU A 13 2.60 5.23 -16.05
C LEU A 13 2.36 3.92 -16.79
N ASN A 14 2.23 3.94 -18.13
CA ASN A 14 2.04 2.72 -18.91
C ASN A 14 3.28 1.83 -18.85
N LEU A 15 4.47 2.44 -18.93
CA LEU A 15 5.73 1.70 -18.82
C LEU A 15 5.89 1.08 -17.42
N ILE A 16 5.55 1.84 -16.37
CA ILE A 16 5.55 1.36 -14.99
C ILE A 16 4.58 0.18 -14.83
N CYS A 17 3.35 0.33 -15.32
CA CYS A 17 2.34 -0.73 -15.26
C CYS A 17 2.76 -1.97 -16.03
N ASP A 18 3.37 -1.82 -17.23
CA ASP A 18 3.82 -2.95 -18.04
C ASP A 18 4.98 -3.72 -17.39
N TYR A 19 5.92 -2.99 -16.77
CA TYR A 19 7.04 -3.60 -16.05
C TYR A 19 6.57 -4.28 -14.75
N PHE A 20 5.96 -3.53 -13.84
CA PHE A 20 5.53 -4.04 -12.54
C PHE A 20 4.35 -5.00 -12.62
N GLY A 21 3.49 -4.86 -13.63
CA GLY A 21 2.37 -5.76 -13.85
C GLY A 21 2.78 -7.22 -14.10
N ARG A 22 4.03 -7.49 -14.46
CA ARG A 22 4.56 -8.86 -14.62
C ARG A 22 5.00 -9.50 -13.32
N LEU A 23 5.19 -8.71 -12.27
CA LEU A 23 5.60 -9.18 -10.96
C LEU A 23 4.38 -9.67 -10.15
N GLU A 24 4.61 -10.60 -9.25
CA GLU A 24 3.59 -11.06 -8.29
C GLU A 24 3.30 -9.99 -7.23
N ARG A 25 4.30 -9.14 -6.94
CA ARG A 25 4.22 -8.03 -5.98
C ARG A 25 4.97 -6.83 -6.57
N GLN A 26 4.39 -5.64 -6.48
CA GLN A 26 4.94 -4.41 -7.05
C GLN A 26 5.81 -3.61 -6.08
N GLY A 27 5.46 -3.66 -4.80
CA GLY A 27 6.17 -2.95 -3.74
C GLY A 27 7.21 -3.82 -3.01
N PRO A 28 8.09 -3.19 -2.21
CA PRO A 28 9.03 -3.88 -1.35
C PRO A 28 8.30 -4.68 -0.26
N GLY A 29 8.98 -5.69 0.29
CA GLY A 29 8.44 -6.56 1.32
C GLY A 29 8.17 -7.98 0.83
N SER A 30 7.54 -8.77 1.67
CA SER A 30 7.21 -10.18 1.41
C SER A 30 5.93 -10.59 2.11
N SER A 31 5.42 -11.79 1.79
CA SER A 31 4.27 -12.35 2.52
C SER A 31 4.55 -12.49 4.02
N GLU A 32 5.77 -12.85 4.39
CA GLU A 32 6.19 -12.96 5.80
C GLU A 32 6.14 -11.61 6.50
N SER A 33 6.60 -10.53 5.84
CA SER A 33 6.53 -9.17 6.38
C SER A 33 5.10 -8.71 6.57
N THR A 34 4.22 -8.97 5.60
CA THR A 34 2.78 -8.69 5.68
C THR A 34 2.14 -9.45 6.85
N ILE A 35 2.42 -10.76 6.99
CA ILE A 35 1.89 -11.58 8.09
C ILE A 35 2.42 -11.09 9.45
N ARG A 36 3.70 -10.72 9.52
CA ARG A 36 4.28 -10.17 10.75
C ARG A 36 3.59 -8.86 11.14
N ALA A 37 3.38 -7.95 10.20
CA ALA A 37 2.67 -6.69 10.47
C ALA A 37 1.21 -6.96 10.91
N LEU A 38 0.53 -7.91 10.27
CA LEU A 38 -0.82 -8.32 10.65
C LEU A 38 -0.89 -8.85 12.10
N SER A 39 0.15 -9.52 12.58
CA SER A 39 0.20 -10.08 13.94
C SER A 39 0.24 -9.03 15.07
N PHE A 40 0.49 -7.77 14.76
CA PHE A 40 0.39 -6.66 15.72
C PHE A 40 -1.02 -6.10 15.88
N ILE A 41 -1.97 -6.54 15.03
CA ILE A 41 -3.37 -6.13 15.12
C ILE A 41 -4.11 -7.08 16.06
N ASP A 42 -4.71 -6.53 17.11
CA ASP A 42 -5.50 -7.32 18.05
C ASP A 42 -6.71 -7.95 17.34
N ASN A 43 -6.97 -9.22 17.66
CA ASN A 43 -8.12 -9.96 17.14
C ASN A 43 -8.20 -10.04 15.61
N PHE A 44 -7.06 -9.99 14.90
CA PHE A 44 -7.01 -10.07 13.44
C PHE A 44 -7.69 -11.32 12.83
N SER A 45 -7.94 -12.34 13.62
CA SER A 45 -8.66 -13.54 13.20
C SER A 45 -10.18 -13.36 13.05
N ASN A 46 -10.71 -12.23 13.48
CA ASN A 46 -12.12 -11.88 13.34
C ASN A 46 -12.47 -11.43 11.91
N GLU A 47 -13.75 -11.21 11.66
CA GLU A 47 -14.26 -10.70 10.39
C GLU A 47 -13.96 -9.20 10.23
N LEU A 48 -12.70 -8.86 9.97
CA LEU A 48 -12.28 -7.47 9.74
C LEU A 48 -12.70 -6.97 8.36
N LYS A 49 -13.07 -5.70 8.28
CA LYS A 49 -13.22 -4.98 7.02
C LYS A 49 -11.94 -4.19 6.74
N ILE A 50 -11.20 -4.59 5.72
CA ILE A 50 -9.88 -4.05 5.40
C ILE A 50 -9.94 -3.27 4.09
N ALA A 51 -9.33 -2.07 4.04
CA ALA A 51 -8.98 -1.40 2.81
C ALA A 51 -7.47 -1.55 2.58
N ASP A 52 -7.06 -2.03 1.39
CA ASP A 52 -5.66 -2.06 0.96
C ASP A 52 -5.46 -1.00 -0.11
N LEU A 53 -4.77 0.09 0.24
CA LEU A 53 -4.62 1.28 -0.59
C LEU A 53 -3.33 1.21 -1.41
N ALA A 54 -3.45 1.45 -2.72
CA ALA A 54 -2.43 1.18 -3.73
C ALA A 54 -2.02 -0.31 -3.72
N CYS A 55 -3.03 -1.17 -3.85
CA CYS A 55 -2.87 -2.62 -3.70
C CYS A 55 -2.11 -3.29 -4.85
N GLY A 56 -1.81 -2.58 -5.94
CA GLY A 56 -1.18 -3.14 -7.13
C GLY A 56 -1.99 -4.30 -7.70
N THR A 57 -1.31 -5.38 -8.04
CA THR A 57 -1.94 -6.64 -8.52
C THR A 57 -2.41 -7.56 -7.39
N GLY A 58 -2.45 -7.05 -6.14
CA GLY A 58 -3.03 -7.72 -4.98
C GLY A 58 -2.09 -8.65 -4.23
N GLY A 59 -0.77 -8.53 -4.37
CA GLY A 59 0.18 -9.43 -3.71
C GLY A 59 0.00 -9.50 -2.20
N GLN A 60 0.09 -8.35 -1.50
CA GLN A 60 -0.16 -8.28 -0.06
C GLN A 60 -1.63 -8.51 0.30
N THR A 61 -2.57 -8.03 -0.53
CA THR A 61 -4.02 -8.23 -0.31
C THR A 61 -4.39 -9.70 -0.25
N ILE A 62 -3.83 -10.52 -1.14
CA ILE A 62 -4.05 -11.97 -1.14
C ILE A 62 -3.45 -12.60 0.11
N THR A 63 -2.25 -12.17 0.52
CA THR A 63 -1.63 -12.63 1.77
C THR A 63 -2.52 -12.30 2.98
N LEU A 64 -3.03 -11.08 3.07
CA LEU A 64 -3.99 -10.68 4.11
C LEU A 64 -5.24 -11.57 4.08
N ALA A 65 -5.80 -11.78 2.90
CA ALA A 65 -7.00 -12.59 2.73
C ALA A 65 -6.82 -14.06 3.14
N GLN A 66 -5.66 -14.63 2.96
CA GLN A 66 -5.34 -15.99 3.39
C GLN A 66 -5.19 -16.12 4.91
N ASN A 67 -4.90 -14.99 5.60
CA ASN A 67 -4.64 -14.96 7.04
C ASN A 67 -5.73 -14.26 7.86
N THR A 68 -6.80 -13.79 7.23
CA THR A 68 -7.96 -13.17 7.89
C THR A 68 -9.27 -13.78 7.38
N LYS A 69 -10.39 -13.56 8.07
CA LYS A 69 -11.72 -14.07 7.66
C LYS A 69 -12.62 -13.01 7.04
N GLY A 70 -12.31 -11.74 7.23
CA GLY A 70 -13.15 -10.62 6.82
C GLY A 70 -13.15 -10.31 5.33
N THR A 71 -13.63 -9.15 4.99
CA THR A 71 -13.66 -8.64 3.62
C THR A 71 -12.54 -7.66 3.37
N ILE A 72 -11.95 -7.69 2.16
CA ILE A 72 -10.88 -6.79 1.79
C ILE A 72 -11.26 -6.09 0.48
N THR A 73 -11.16 -4.77 0.48
CA THR A 73 -11.26 -3.96 -0.73
C THR A 73 -9.88 -3.40 -1.05
N GLY A 74 -9.27 -3.87 -2.13
CA GLY A 74 -8.05 -3.29 -2.68
C GLY A 74 -8.40 -2.12 -3.60
N LEU A 75 -7.65 -1.03 -3.50
CA LEU A 75 -7.80 0.15 -4.36
C LEU A 75 -6.46 0.46 -5.01
N ASP A 76 -6.48 0.67 -6.32
CA ASP A 76 -5.30 1.11 -7.08
C ASP A 76 -5.72 2.03 -8.22
N ILE A 77 -4.84 2.94 -8.61
CA ILE A 77 -5.10 3.88 -9.70
C ILE A 77 -5.05 3.22 -11.08
N SER A 78 -4.34 2.08 -11.22
CA SER A 78 -4.15 1.36 -12.47
C SER A 78 -5.29 0.36 -12.72
N PRO A 79 -6.12 0.56 -13.76
CA PRO A 79 -7.14 -0.41 -14.16
C PRO A 79 -6.56 -1.81 -14.47
N ASP A 80 -5.38 -1.86 -15.08
CA ASP A 80 -4.73 -3.12 -15.47
C ASP A 80 -4.29 -3.92 -14.24
N PHE A 81 -3.79 -3.23 -13.19
CA PHE A 81 -3.47 -3.87 -11.91
C PHE A 81 -4.72 -4.43 -11.25
N ILE A 82 -5.80 -3.67 -11.24
CA ILE A 82 -7.08 -4.10 -10.66
C ILE A 82 -7.69 -5.27 -11.41
N GLU A 83 -7.63 -5.29 -12.75
CA GLU A 83 -8.08 -6.44 -13.53
C GLU A 83 -7.28 -7.70 -13.18
N LYS A 84 -5.95 -7.58 -13.11
CA LYS A 84 -5.08 -8.68 -12.71
C LYS A 84 -5.36 -9.13 -11.28
N PHE A 85 -5.50 -8.20 -10.35
CA PHE A 85 -5.84 -8.50 -8.97
C PHE A 85 -7.16 -9.30 -8.87
N ASN A 86 -8.23 -8.83 -9.49
CA ASN A 86 -9.52 -9.51 -9.46
C ASN A 86 -9.44 -10.90 -10.12
N THR A 87 -8.64 -11.03 -11.17
CA THR A 87 -8.38 -12.34 -11.81
C THR A 87 -7.64 -13.28 -10.86
N ASN A 88 -6.64 -12.80 -10.13
CA ASN A 88 -5.89 -13.58 -9.15
C ASN A 88 -6.78 -13.99 -7.95
N ALA A 89 -7.58 -13.06 -7.44
CA ALA A 89 -8.54 -13.35 -6.38
C ALA A 89 -9.53 -14.45 -6.79
N LYS A 90 -10.02 -14.40 -8.04
CA LYS A 90 -10.93 -15.42 -8.58
C LYS A 90 -10.25 -16.79 -8.72
N LYS A 91 -9.00 -16.84 -9.21
CA LYS A 91 -8.24 -18.09 -9.31
C LYS A 91 -8.05 -18.78 -7.95
N LEU A 92 -7.98 -18.00 -6.88
CA LEU A 92 -7.81 -18.47 -5.50
C LEU A 92 -9.15 -18.67 -4.76
N CYS A 93 -10.29 -18.55 -5.45
CA CYS A 93 -11.63 -18.64 -4.88
C CYS A 93 -11.92 -17.62 -3.77
N LEU A 94 -11.28 -16.44 -3.82
CA LEU A 94 -11.42 -15.35 -2.84
C LEU A 94 -12.42 -14.26 -3.27
N GLN A 95 -12.98 -14.31 -4.47
CA GLN A 95 -13.80 -13.25 -5.08
C GLN A 95 -15.07 -12.87 -4.28
N ASN A 96 -15.52 -13.71 -3.36
CA ASN A 96 -16.70 -13.43 -2.53
C ASN A 96 -16.41 -12.47 -1.36
N ARG A 97 -15.14 -12.28 -1.00
CA ARG A 97 -14.72 -11.44 0.12
C ARG A 97 -13.53 -10.52 -0.19
N VAL A 98 -12.95 -10.65 -1.37
CA VAL A 98 -11.81 -9.83 -1.83
C VAL A 98 -12.16 -9.23 -3.19
N LYS A 99 -12.06 -7.92 -3.31
CA LYS A 99 -12.33 -7.21 -4.56
C LYS A 99 -11.35 -6.04 -4.75
N GLY A 100 -10.93 -5.83 -5.98
CA GLY A 100 -10.19 -4.65 -6.41
C GLY A 100 -11.13 -3.63 -7.06
N ILE A 101 -10.91 -2.37 -6.77
CA ILE A 101 -11.59 -1.22 -7.40
C ILE A 101 -10.55 -0.21 -7.90
N VAL A 102 -10.84 0.43 -9.01
CA VAL A 102 -10.01 1.53 -9.53
C VAL A 102 -10.32 2.80 -8.76
N GLY A 103 -9.28 3.46 -8.26
CA GLY A 103 -9.41 4.71 -7.51
C GLY A 103 -8.08 5.23 -7.01
N SER A 104 -8.07 6.48 -6.56
CA SER A 104 -6.88 7.10 -6.00
C SER A 104 -6.89 7.11 -4.48
N MET A 105 -5.75 6.83 -3.86
CA MET A 105 -5.58 6.79 -2.41
C MET A 105 -5.65 8.18 -1.75
N ASP A 106 -5.60 9.26 -2.52
CA ASP A 106 -5.81 10.64 -2.07
C ASP A 106 -7.23 11.15 -2.29
N ASN A 107 -8.11 10.30 -2.88
CA ASN A 107 -9.54 10.58 -3.08
C ASN A 107 -10.33 9.28 -2.95
N LEU A 108 -10.51 8.80 -1.72
CA LEU A 108 -11.10 7.50 -1.43
C LEU A 108 -12.62 7.50 -1.65
N PRO A 109 -13.16 6.52 -2.39
CA PRO A 109 -14.60 6.38 -2.64
C PRO A 109 -15.31 5.61 -1.51
N PHE A 110 -14.93 5.86 -0.26
CA PHE A 110 -15.40 5.14 0.92
C PHE A 110 -16.19 6.06 1.85
N GLN A 111 -16.93 5.44 2.77
CA GLN A 111 -17.63 6.16 3.83
C GLN A 111 -16.72 6.36 5.05
N ASN A 112 -17.00 7.42 5.83
CA ASN A 112 -16.32 7.59 7.11
C ASN A 112 -16.56 6.39 8.03
N GLU A 113 -15.56 6.06 8.84
CA GLU A 113 -15.63 4.96 9.83
C GLU A 113 -16.04 3.61 9.23
N GLU A 114 -15.59 3.33 8.00
CA GLU A 114 -15.99 2.13 7.26
C GLU A 114 -15.13 0.91 7.59
N PHE A 115 -13.83 1.10 7.87
CA PHE A 115 -12.85 0.02 7.96
C PHE A 115 -12.33 -0.22 9.36
N ASP A 116 -12.07 -1.48 9.68
CA ASP A 116 -11.35 -1.88 10.89
C ASP A 116 -9.84 -1.68 10.70
N VAL A 117 -9.35 -1.86 9.46
CA VAL A 117 -7.94 -1.70 9.11
C VAL A 117 -7.79 -1.00 7.77
N ILE A 118 -6.90 -0.03 7.70
CA ILE A 118 -6.38 0.52 6.45
C ILE A 118 -4.94 0.02 6.30
N TRP A 119 -4.67 -0.59 5.17
CA TRP A 119 -3.39 -1.19 4.80
C TRP A 119 -2.78 -0.49 3.60
N SER A 120 -1.47 -0.27 3.60
CA SER A 120 -0.76 0.23 2.41
C SER A 120 0.72 -0.11 2.49
N GLU A 121 1.24 -0.82 1.51
CA GLU A 121 2.65 -1.19 1.46
C GLU A 121 3.36 -0.54 0.27
N GLY A 122 4.41 0.24 0.56
CA GLY A 122 5.28 0.87 -0.44
C GLY A 122 4.63 1.98 -1.25
N ALA A 123 3.62 2.68 -0.73
CA ALA A 123 2.86 3.64 -1.53
C ALA A 123 2.56 4.98 -0.87
N ILE A 124 2.45 5.06 0.46
CA ILE A 124 2.00 6.28 1.14
C ILE A 124 2.89 7.50 0.84
N ALA A 125 4.17 7.29 0.55
CA ALA A 125 5.10 8.36 0.15
C ALA A 125 4.62 9.15 -1.09
N ASN A 126 3.85 8.51 -1.99
CA ASN A 126 3.32 9.19 -3.19
C ASN A 126 2.36 10.34 -2.89
N ILE A 127 1.73 10.34 -1.72
CA ILE A 127 0.81 11.42 -1.29
C ILE A 127 1.31 12.19 -0.07
N GLY A 128 2.46 11.78 0.50
CA GLY A 128 3.04 12.29 1.74
C GLY A 128 2.54 11.53 2.98
N PHE A 129 3.48 11.14 3.85
CA PHE A 129 3.20 10.27 4.99
C PHE A 129 2.16 10.87 5.95
N GLU A 130 2.43 12.07 6.47
CA GLU A 130 1.50 12.74 7.40
C GLU A 130 0.15 13.05 6.75
N LYS A 131 0.16 13.50 5.48
CA LYS A 131 -1.05 13.79 4.74
C LYS A 131 -1.90 12.54 4.56
N GLY A 132 -1.28 11.42 4.18
CA GLY A 132 -1.96 10.13 4.03
C GLY A 132 -2.60 9.68 5.33
N LEU A 133 -1.84 9.62 6.43
CA LEU A 133 -2.35 9.23 7.74
C LEU A 133 -3.51 10.12 8.21
N ASN A 134 -3.36 11.45 8.08
CA ASN A 134 -4.39 12.40 8.48
C ASN A 134 -5.68 12.28 7.66
N TYR A 135 -5.58 11.94 6.38
CA TYR A 135 -6.73 11.75 5.52
C TYR A 135 -7.39 10.39 5.77
N TRP A 136 -6.62 9.31 5.81
CA TRP A 136 -7.14 7.95 5.92
C TRP A 136 -7.79 7.64 7.27
N LYS A 137 -7.34 8.28 8.36
CA LYS A 137 -7.95 8.07 9.68
C LYS A 137 -9.45 8.35 9.73
N GLY A 138 -9.98 9.19 8.85
CA GLY A 138 -11.41 9.48 8.77
C GLY A 138 -12.25 8.29 8.29
N PHE A 139 -11.64 7.32 7.64
CA PHE A 139 -12.29 6.10 7.14
C PHE A 139 -12.17 4.91 8.09
N LEU A 140 -11.41 5.06 9.18
CA LEU A 140 -11.29 4.05 10.22
C LEU A 140 -12.44 4.12 11.20
N LYS A 141 -12.94 2.96 11.59
CA LYS A 141 -13.78 2.82 12.77
C LYS A 141 -13.02 3.23 14.03
N LYS A 142 -13.77 3.48 15.09
CA LYS A 142 -13.15 3.65 16.41
C LYS A 142 -12.27 2.44 16.74
N ASP A 143 -11.08 2.72 17.28
CA ASP A 143 -10.07 1.72 17.64
C ASP A 143 -9.54 0.87 16.44
N GLY A 144 -9.73 1.36 15.20
CA GLY A 144 -9.18 0.76 14.00
C GLY A 144 -7.67 1.04 13.82
N TYR A 145 -7.03 0.30 12.95
CA TYR A 145 -5.58 0.33 12.72
C TYR A 145 -5.23 0.87 11.34
N ILE A 146 -4.12 1.61 11.25
CA ILE A 146 -3.43 1.87 9.98
C ILE A 146 -2.11 1.09 9.99
N ALA A 147 -1.91 0.23 9.01
CA ALA A 147 -0.67 -0.47 8.79
C ALA A 147 -0.04 0.00 7.47
N VAL A 148 1.14 0.61 7.55
CA VAL A 148 1.85 1.15 6.39
C VAL A 148 3.31 0.76 6.42
N THR A 149 3.94 0.67 5.24
CA THR A 149 5.39 0.67 5.13
C THR A 149 5.84 2.03 4.62
N TYR A 150 6.93 2.52 5.19
CA TYR A 150 7.51 3.81 4.84
C TYR A 150 9.04 3.75 4.92
N GLU A 151 9.71 4.51 4.09
CA GLU A 151 11.15 4.64 4.08
C GLU A 151 11.60 5.32 5.38
N SER A 152 12.54 4.68 6.09
CA SER A 152 13.02 5.17 7.38
C SER A 152 14.49 4.83 7.58
N TRP A 153 15.18 5.66 8.34
CA TRP A 153 16.54 5.40 8.75
C TRP A 153 16.57 4.42 9.93
N PHE A 154 17.45 3.42 9.84
CA PHE A 154 17.67 2.46 10.92
C PHE A 154 18.85 2.85 11.83
N THR A 155 19.70 3.78 11.37
CA THR A 155 20.90 4.22 12.10
C THR A 155 21.08 5.72 11.93
N ASP A 156 21.77 6.34 12.88
CA ASP A 156 22.18 7.75 12.80
C ASP A 156 23.46 7.93 11.94
N GLU A 157 24.26 6.86 11.81
CA GLU A 157 25.45 6.86 10.98
C GLU A 157 25.13 6.33 9.58
N ARG A 158 25.34 7.16 8.58
CA ARG A 158 25.11 6.86 7.18
C ARG A 158 26.04 7.65 6.25
N PRO A 159 26.46 7.08 5.11
CA PRO A 159 27.26 7.82 4.13
C PRO A 159 26.50 9.05 3.62
N ALA A 160 27.20 10.20 3.56
CA ALA A 160 26.59 11.47 3.17
C ALA A 160 25.90 11.45 1.78
N GLU A 161 26.45 10.67 0.84
CA GLU A 161 25.86 10.51 -0.49
C GLU A 161 24.52 9.75 -0.45
N ILE A 162 24.40 8.74 0.43
CA ILE A 162 23.16 7.97 0.64
C ILE A 162 22.13 8.85 1.35
N GLU A 163 22.55 9.56 2.40
CA GLU A 163 21.68 10.50 3.10
C GLU A 163 21.13 11.56 2.14
N LYS A 164 22.02 12.18 1.35
CA LYS A 164 21.60 13.17 0.35
C LYS A 164 20.61 12.60 -0.65
N PHE A 165 20.86 11.40 -1.18
CA PHE A 165 19.96 10.76 -2.15
C PHE A 165 18.55 10.58 -1.58
N TRP A 166 18.45 10.00 -0.37
CA TRP A 166 17.17 9.71 0.23
C TRP A 166 16.43 10.95 0.72
N VAL A 167 17.12 11.94 1.31
CA VAL A 167 16.50 13.21 1.69
C VAL A 167 15.99 13.97 0.47
N ASP A 168 16.70 13.87 -0.65
CA ASP A 168 16.25 14.45 -1.92
C ASP A 168 15.03 13.73 -2.51
N ALA A 169 14.92 12.41 -2.33
CA ALA A 169 13.83 11.59 -2.86
C ALA A 169 12.60 11.58 -1.93
N VAL A 170 12.85 11.50 -0.62
CA VAL A 170 11.83 11.44 0.44
C VAL A 170 12.17 12.46 1.52
N PRO A 171 11.80 13.74 1.35
CA PRO A 171 12.19 14.83 2.27
C PRO A 171 11.73 14.62 3.72
N GLU A 172 10.67 13.83 3.93
CA GLU A 172 10.10 13.51 5.24
C GLU A 172 10.72 12.26 5.89
N ILE A 173 11.78 11.68 5.28
CA ILE A 173 12.41 10.46 5.81
C ILE A 173 12.96 10.72 7.22
N GLY A 174 12.49 9.93 8.18
CA GLY A 174 12.89 10.01 9.58
C GLY A 174 13.63 8.78 10.06
N THR A 175 14.12 8.84 11.30
CA THR A 175 14.67 7.66 12.02
C THR A 175 13.54 6.96 12.77
N ILE A 176 13.60 5.65 12.87
CA ILE A 176 12.65 4.84 13.66
C ILE A 176 12.88 5.06 15.15
#